data_1e190e35f467f64874fd37d98daa5e90
#
_entry.id   1e190e35f467f64874fd37d98daa5e90
#
_cell.length_a   1.000
_cell.length_b   1.000
_cell.length_c   1.000
_cell.angle_alpha   90.00
_cell.angle_beta   90.00
_cell.angle_gamma   90.00
#
_symmetry.space_group_name_H-M   'P 1'
#
loop_
_entity.id
_entity.type
_entity.pdbx_description
1 polymer ?
#
loop_
_entity_poly.entity_id
_entity_poly.type
_entity_poly.pdbx_seq_one_letter_code
_entity_poly.pdbx_strand_id
1 'polypeptide(L)'
;MSVDLKNSETLKNLMRAFAGESQARNRYTFAASVCRQQKLHVVEAVFRFTADQEKEHAEIFYNHMKELAGQTVAIDGTYPVDLTNDVKELLRKAQHN
;
A
#
# COMPACT_ATOMS: atom_id res chain seq x y z
N MET A 1 28.15 -3.12 16.81
CA MET A 1 28.40 -3.49 15.42
C MET A 1 27.29 -2.95 14.54
N SER A 2 27.65 -2.17 13.57
CA SER A 2 26.63 -1.64 12.64
C SER A 2 26.29 -2.67 11.55
N VAL A 3 25.02 -2.81 11.26
CA VAL A 3 24.57 -3.62 10.14
C VAL A 3 24.59 -2.74 8.90
N ASP A 4 25.09 -3.26 7.77
CA ASP A 4 25.01 -2.55 6.50
C ASP A 4 23.57 -2.63 6.02
N LEU A 5 22.76 -1.67 6.45
CA LEU A 5 21.35 -1.64 6.16
C LEU A 5 21.08 -1.62 4.65
N LYS A 6 21.87 -0.89 3.89
CA LYS A 6 21.66 -0.70 2.46
C LYS A 6 21.67 -2.01 1.66
N ASN A 7 22.46 -2.99 2.09
CA ASN A 7 22.62 -4.27 1.38
C ASN A 7 21.98 -5.44 2.13
N SER A 8 21.18 -5.16 3.17
CA SER A 8 20.64 -6.21 4.03
C SER A 8 19.31 -6.75 3.50
N GLU A 9 18.98 -7.99 3.90
CA GLU A 9 17.66 -8.56 3.67
C GLU A 9 16.58 -7.75 4.40
N THR A 10 16.92 -7.16 5.55
CA THR A 10 16.00 -6.30 6.30
C THR A 10 15.56 -5.12 5.45
N LEU A 11 16.49 -4.46 4.75
CA LEU A 11 16.12 -3.35 3.86
C LEU A 11 15.25 -3.81 2.71
N LYS A 12 15.58 -4.94 2.09
CA LYS A 12 14.75 -5.49 1.00
C LYS A 12 13.32 -5.70 1.48
N ASN A 13 13.15 -6.27 2.67
CA ASN A 13 11.83 -6.52 3.25
C ASN A 13 11.11 -5.22 3.61
N LEU A 14 11.83 -4.22 4.14
CA LEU A 14 11.25 -2.90 4.41
C LEU A 14 10.76 -2.22 3.13
N MET A 15 11.55 -2.31 2.06
CA MET A 15 11.17 -1.71 0.77
C MET A 15 9.96 -2.42 0.16
N ARG A 16 9.92 -3.76 0.24
CA ARG A 16 8.77 -4.52 -0.24
C ARG A 16 7.51 -4.18 0.56
N ALA A 17 7.64 -4.06 1.89
CA ALA A 17 6.52 -3.69 2.75
C ALA A 17 6.04 -2.27 2.47
N PHE A 18 6.94 -1.31 2.36
CA PHE A 18 6.61 0.07 2.02
C PHE A 18 5.88 0.15 0.67
N ALA A 19 6.40 -0.52 -0.35
CA ALA A 19 5.80 -0.53 -1.67
C ALA A 19 4.44 -1.22 -1.67
N GLY A 20 4.32 -2.34 -0.94
CA GLY A 20 3.07 -3.08 -0.82
C GLY A 20 1.98 -2.23 -0.18
N GLU A 21 2.29 -1.58 0.94
CA GLU A 21 1.33 -0.70 1.62
C GLU A 21 0.98 0.52 0.76
N SER A 22 1.96 1.09 0.06
CA SER A 22 1.75 2.26 -0.79
C SER A 22 0.83 1.93 -1.97
N GLN A 23 1.04 0.80 -2.65
CA GLN A 23 0.16 0.42 -3.76
C GLN A 23 -1.23 0.03 -3.26
N ALA A 24 -1.33 -0.63 -2.09
CA ALA A 24 -2.63 -0.97 -1.50
C ALA A 24 -3.42 0.29 -1.19
N ARG A 25 -2.77 1.31 -0.64
CA ARG A 25 -3.41 2.60 -0.38
C ARG A 25 -4.01 3.18 -1.66
N ASN A 26 -3.29 3.14 -2.76
CA ASN A 26 -3.79 3.65 -4.03
C ASN A 26 -4.92 2.78 -4.58
N ARG A 27 -4.80 1.44 -4.50
CA ARG A 27 -5.88 0.54 -4.94
C ARG A 27 -7.18 0.81 -4.20
N TYR A 28 -7.12 1.00 -2.89
CA TYR A 28 -8.30 1.28 -2.09
C TYR A 28 -8.87 2.66 -2.38
N THR A 29 -8.01 3.64 -2.65
CA THR A 29 -8.47 4.98 -3.08
C THR A 29 -9.21 4.90 -4.43
N PHE A 30 -8.69 4.11 -5.37
CA PHE A 30 -9.34 3.91 -6.67
C PHE A 30 -10.68 3.16 -6.51
N ALA A 31 -10.72 2.14 -5.63
CA ALA A 31 -11.96 1.43 -5.32
C ALA A 31 -13.00 2.37 -4.71
N ALA A 32 -12.58 3.27 -3.83
CA ALA A 32 -13.47 4.28 -3.25
C ALA A 32 -14.07 5.17 -4.34
N SER A 33 -13.28 5.55 -5.35
CA SER A 33 -13.78 6.36 -6.47
C SER A 33 -14.85 5.61 -7.27
N VAL A 34 -14.67 4.30 -7.50
CA VAL A 34 -15.69 3.46 -8.15
C VAL A 34 -16.98 3.47 -7.33
N CYS A 35 -16.87 3.29 -6.01
CA CYS A 35 -18.02 3.31 -5.13
C CYS A 35 -18.75 4.66 -5.16
N ARG A 36 -18.01 5.75 -5.18
CA ARG A 36 -18.58 7.10 -5.25
C ARG A 36 -19.38 7.28 -6.54
N GLN A 37 -18.85 6.84 -7.67
CA GLN A 37 -19.54 6.94 -8.96
C GLN A 37 -20.86 6.15 -8.95
N GLN A 38 -20.91 5.06 -8.21
CA GLN A 38 -22.10 4.22 -8.08
C GLN A 38 -22.97 4.62 -6.90
N LYS A 39 -22.65 5.72 -6.20
CA LYS A 39 -23.38 6.28 -5.06
C LYS A 39 -23.44 5.31 -3.86
N LEU A 40 -22.44 4.46 -3.71
CA LEU A 40 -22.32 3.53 -2.59
C LEU A 40 -21.47 4.17 -1.48
N HIS A 41 -22.04 5.15 -0.80
CA HIS A 41 -21.28 6.04 0.09
C HIS A 41 -20.71 5.36 1.32
N VAL A 42 -21.41 4.35 1.88
CA VAL A 42 -20.90 3.62 3.04
C VAL A 42 -19.67 2.79 2.67
N VAL A 43 -19.73 2.09 1.53
CA VAL A 43 -18.62 1.28 1.05
C VAL A 43 -17.45 2.18 0.66
N GLU A 44 -17.73 3.33 0.03
CA GLU A 44 -16.71 4.33 -0.27
C GLU A 44 -15.95 4.74 0.99
N ALA A 45 -16.68 5.05 2.07
CA ALA A 45 -16.07 5.47 3.34
C ALA A 45 -15.16 4.38 3.92
N VAL A 46 -15.57 3.10 3.84
CA VAL A 46 -14.75 1.98 4.30
C VAL A 46 -13.44 1.89 3.51
N PHE A 47 -13.51 2.00 2.18
CA PHE A 47 -12.30 1.97 1.36
C PHE A 47 -11.37 3.15 1.64
N ARG A 48 -11.92 4.36 1.85
CA ARG A 48 -11.09 5.54 2.19
C ARG A 48 -10.43 5.39 3.54
N PHE A 49 -11.14 4.87 4.53
CA PHE A 49 -10.58 4.61 5.85
C PHE A 49 -9.44 3.59 5.76
N THR A 50 -9.64 2.50 5.01
CA THR A 50 -8.62 1.46 4.82
C THR A 50 -7.41 2.04 4.07
N ALA A 51 -7.64 2.88 3.06
CA ALA A 51 -6.56 3.54 2.34
C ALA A 51 -5.71 4.42 3.28
N ASP A 52 -6.34 5.13 4.20
CA ASP A 52 -5.63 5.96 5.16
C ASP A 52 -4.80 5.12 6.14
N GLN A 53 -5.31 3.96 6.56
CA GLN A 53 -4.54 3.02 7.38
C GLN A 53 -3.30 2.50 6.64
N GLU A 54 -3.43 2.17 5.36
CA GLU A 54 -2.30 1.71 4.56
C GLU A 54 -1.24 2.80 4.39
N LYS A 55 -1.66 4.04 4.27
CA LYS A 55 -0.74 5.18 4.22
C LYS A 55 0.06 5.30 5.52
N GLU A 56 -0.59 5.14 6.67
CA GLU A 56 0.09 5.19 7.96
C GLU A 56 1.09 4.05 8.12
N HIS A 57 0.73 2.84 7.68
CA HIS A 57 1.64 1.69 7.69
C HIS A 57 2.86 1.95 6.80
N ALA A 58 2.65 2.51 5.62
CA ALA A 58 3.74 2.85 4.70
C ALA A 58 4.70 3.87 5.34
N GLU A 59 4.17 4.87 6.05
CA GLU A 59 4.99 5.86 6.73
C GLU A 59 5.85 5.24 7.82
N ILE A 60 5.32 4.27 8.57
CA ILE A 60 6.09 3.55 9.58
C ILE A 60 7.29 2.83 8.93
N PHE A 61 7.06 2.10 7.84
CA PHE A 61 8.15 1.41 7.14
C PHE A 61 9.16 2.40 6.57
N TYR A 62 8.68 3.51 6.04
CA TYR A 62 9.53 4.56 5.49
C TYR A 62 10.44 5.15 6.58
N ASN A 63 9.92 5.38 7.76
CA ASN A 63 10.67 5.95 8.88
C ASN A 63 11.75 4.99 9.40
N HIS A 64 11.57 3.69 9.22
CA HIS A 64 12.61 2.71 9.57
C HIS A 64 13.84 2.80 8.65
N MET A 65 13.72 3.51 7.53
CA MET A 65 14.82 3.67 6.58
C MET A 65 15.52 5.04 6.72
N LYS A 66 15.32 5.73 7.83
CA LYS A 66 15.82 7.11 8.01
C LYS A 66 17.34 7.24 7.87
N GLU A 67 18.09 6.17 8.18
CA GLU A 67 19.55 6.16 8.02
C GLU A 67 19.98 6.34 6.55
N LEU A 68 19.09 6.04 5.63
CA LEU A 68 19.35 6.11 4.20
C LEU A 68 18.82 7.41 3.59
N ALA A 69 18.48 8.39 4.42
CA ALA A 69 17.97 9.67 3.91
C ALA A 69 18.94 10.29 2.91
N GLY A 70 18.41 10.76 1.79
CA GLY A 70 19.22 11.33 0.71
C GLY A 70 19.75 10.30 -0.29
N GLN A 71 19.58 9.01 -0.04
CA GLN A 71 20.02 7.95 -0.93
C GLN A 71 18.85 7.37 -1.72
N THR A 72 19.15 6.75 -2.86
CA THR A 72 18.18 6.02 -3.65
C THR A 72 18.32 4.53 -3.36
N VAL A 73 17.22 3.86 -3.14
CA VAL A 73 17.19 2.45 -2.78
C VAL A 73 16.38 1.68 -3.82
N ALA A 74 16.92 0.54 -4.27
CA ALA A 74 16.21 -0.32 -5.21
C ALA A 74 15.06 -1.04 -4.52
N ILE A 75 14.00 -1.31 -5.30
CA ILE A 75 12.81 -2.00 -4.82
C ILE A 75 12.41 -3.08 -5.82
N ASP A 76 11.93 -4.23 -5.31
CA ASP A 76 11.30 -5.27 -6.12
C ASP A 76 9.99 -5.69 -5.48
N GLY A 77 9.11 -6.26 -6.28
CA GLY A 77 7.84 -6.75 -5.80
C GLY A 77 6.86 -7.02 -6.94
N THR A 78 5.75 -7.65 -6.58
CA THR A 78 4.64 -7.90 -7.50
C THR A 78 3.35 -7.44 -6.85
N TYR A 79 2.44 -6.89 -7.64
CA TYR A 79 1.18 -6.38 -7.12
C TYR A 79 0.01 -6.82 -7.99
N PRO A 80 -1.15 -7.09 -7.39
CA PRO A 80 -2.33 -7.42 -8.17
C PRO A 80 -2.85 -6.19 -8.92
N VAL A 81 -3.44 -6.42 -10.10
CA VAL A 81 -4.10 -5.38 -10.86
C VAL A 81 -5.60 -5.69 -10.84
N ASP A 82 -6.37 -4.86 -10.14
CA ASP A 82 -7.79 -5.08 -9.88
C ASP A 82 -8.62 -4.00 -10.57
N LEU A 83 -8.57 -3.98 -11.91
CA LEU A 83 -9.29 -3.00 -12.71
C LEU A 83 -10.71 -3.50 -13.00
N THR A 84 -11.65 -3.19 -12.10
CA THR A 84 -13.05 -3.57 -12.22
C THR A 84 -13.94 -2.49 -11.64
N ASN A 85 -15.14 -2.34 -12.19
CA ASN A 85 -16.18 -1.48 -11.64
C ASN A 85 -17.20 -2.27 -10.81
N ASP A 86 -17.00 -3.58 -10.63
CA ASP A 86 -17.86 -4.40 -9.81
C ASP A 86 -17.40 -4.31 -8.35
N VAL A 87 -18.20 -3.63 -7.52
CA VAL A 87 -17.86 -3.37 -6.11
C VAL A 87 -17.76 -4.68 -5.32
N LYS A 88 -18.58 -5.69 -5.62
CA LYS A 88 -18.48 -7.00 -4.95
C LYS A 88 -17.13 -7.64 -5.22
N GLU A 89 -16.64 -7.51 -6.44
CA GLU A 89 -15.33 -8.02 -6.84
C GLU A 89 -14.22 -7.27 -6.11
N LEU A 90 -14.32 -5.94 -6.00
CA LEU A 90 -13.34 -5.13 -5.28
C LEU A 90 -13.28 -5.52 -3.80
N LEU A 91 -14.44 -5.73 -3.16
CA LEU A 91 -14.51 -6.15 -1.77
C LEU A 91 -13.89 -7.53 -1.57
N ARG A 92 -14.20 -8.47 -2.46
CA ARG A 92 -13.65 -9.82 -2.40
C ARG A 92 -12.13 -9.82 -2.51
N LYS A 93 -11.58 -9.04 -3.44
CA LYS A 93 -10.13 -8.94 -3.64
C LYS A 93 -9.45 -8.27 -2.46
N ALA A 94 -10.07 -7.28 -1.84
CA ALA A 94 -9.55 -6.64 -0.64
C ALA A 94 -9.41 -7.61 0.53
N GLN A 95 -10.31 -8.59 0.64
CA GLN A 95 -10.25 -9.61 1.70
C GLN A 95 -9.05 -10.55 1.53
N HIS A 96 -8.53 -10.72 0.33
CA HIS A 96 -7.44 -11.64 0.04
C HIS A 96 -6.07 -10.97 0.05
N ASN A 97 -6.04 -9.69 0.28
CA ASN A 97 -4.81 -8.90 0.38
C ASN A 97 -4.56 -8.48 1.83
#